data_0bf83f059efd6a5517351acc1f2861d0
#
_entry.id   0bf83f059efd6a5517351acc1f2861d0
#
_cell.length_a   1.000
_cell.length_b   1.000
_cell.length_c   1.000
_cell.angle_alpha   90.00
_cell.angle_beta   90.00
_cell.angle_gamma   90.00
#
_symmetry.space_group_name_H-M   'P 1'
#
loop_
_entity.id
_entity.type
_entity.pdbx_description
1 polymer ?
#
loop_
_entity_poly.entity_id
_entity_poly.type
_entity_poly.pdbx_seq_one_letter_code
_entity_poly.pdbx_strand_id
1 'polypeptide(L)'
;MLRSAFPKAVPVLFGTPSMSEAPRTPADFAEILAGDEPPLIVGGQAVNLWAEIYASQSPTLEVYAPFTSADADIYGTRALAETLAKRNGWECHFTNDPHSAAVAILVKPTRNNEPTLTIEVLNEINGLTENDLNMSTMIELENGAHYRTPSPLVLFKAKLYNLVSLANMDRPQDIRHARMLMQIIPLYFTELAAEHRAGRISEANLLGAVLYAGEVVLAPFAGNAARSHGLDLDELFPLSLRISGPLNVQIAINEICREVRIILGKPPSL
;
A
#
# COMPACT_ATOMS: atom_id res chain seq x y z
N MET A 1 -8.05 -31.58 53.48
CA MET A 1 -7.49 -30.35 52.89
C MET A 1 -6.40 -30.75 51.91
N LEU A 2 -6.74 -30.88 50.63
CA LEU A 2 -5.80 -31.18 49.55
C LEU A 2 -5.60 -29.89 48.76
N ARG A 3 -4.41 -29.30 48.85
CA ARG A 3 -4.01 -28.13 48.03
C ARG A 3 -3.58 -28.64 46.66
N SER A 4 -4.38 -28.33 45.64
CA SER A 4 -4.05 -28.48 44.25
C SER A 4 -2.94 -27.49 43.88
N ALA A 5 -1.78 -28.00 43.50
CA ALA A 5 -0.69 -27.21 42.91
C ALA A 5 -0.94 -27.07 41.42
N PHE A 6 -1.29 -25.86 40.99
CA PHE A 6 -1.25 -25.51 39.57
C PHE A 6 0.20 -25.35 39.10
N PRO A 7 0.59 -25.92 37.96
CA PRO A 7 1.92 -25.68 37.42
C PRO A 7 2.03 -24.21 37.00
N LYS A 8 3.07 -23.52 37.45
CA LYS A 8 3.43 -22.17 37.04
C LYS A 8 3.72 -22.19 35.53
N ALA A 9 2.96 -21.42 34.78
CA ALA A 9 3.28 -21.11 33.38
C ALA A 9 4.68 -20.48 33.32
N VAL A 10 5.57 -21.10 32.56
CA VAL A 10 6.88 -20.55 32.23
C VAL A 10 6.61 -19.45 31.21
N PRO A 11 7.01 -18.19 31.44
CA PRO A 11 6.91 -17.16 30.42
C PRO A 11 7.89 -17.53 29.31
N VAL A 12 7.37 -17.83 28.13
CA VAL A 12 8.16 -17.90 26.91
C VAL A 12 8.59 -16.46 26.60
N LEU A 13 9.80 -16.13 26.96
CA LEU A 13 10.49 -14.92 26.54
C LEU A 13 10.74 -15.03 25.04
N PHE A 14 9.82 -14.55 24.22
CA PHE A 14 10.13 -14.13 22.87
C PHE A 14 10.88 -12.80 22.95
N GLY A 15 12.14 -12.86 23.35
CA GLY A 15 13.12 -11.84 23.10
C GLY A 15 13.56 -11.99 21.64
N THR A 16 12.82 -11.44 20.71
CA THR A 16 13.36 -11.18 19.37
C THR A 16 14.46 -10.15 19.54
N PRO A 17 15.72 -10.47 19.16
CA PRO A 17 16.69 -9.42 18.97
C PRO A 17 16.14 -8.51 17.88
N SER A 18 15.95 -7.24 18.18
CA SER A 18 15.77 -6.17 17.18
C SER A 18 17.06 -6.09 16.36
N MET A 19 17.24 -7.00 15.42
CA MET A 19 18.10 -6.74 14.29
C MET A 19 17.35 -5.71 13.48
N SER A 20 17.87 -4.49 13.37
CA SER A 20 17.38 -3.51 12.42
C SER A 20 17.47 -4.17 11.04
N GLU A 21 16.33 -4.62 10.54
CA GLU A 21 16.28 -5.25 9.22
C GLU A 21 16.78 -4.21 8.21
N ALA A 22 17.76 -4.62 7.41
CA ALA A 22 18.33 -3.73 6.40
C ALA A 22 17.21 -3.32 5.41
N PRO A 23 17.14 -2.05 5.00
CA PRO A 23 16.15 -1.59 4.03
C PRO A 23 16.24 -2.40 2.73
N ARG A 24 15.10 -2.82 2.19
CA ARG A 24 14.96 -3.67 1.00
C ARG A 24 14.18 -2.96 -0.09
N THR A 25 14.61 -3.14 -1.33
CA THR A 25 13.87 -2.69 -2.52
C THR A 25 12.91 -3.80 -2.99
N PRO A 26 11.91 -3.50 -3.85
CA PRO A 26 11.10 -4.54 -4.49
C PRO A 26 11.92 -5.59 -5.24
N ALA A 27 13.05 -5.18 -5.84
CA ALA A 27 13.94 -6.07 -6.58
C ALA A 27 14.59 -7.16 -5.71
N ASP A 28 14.81 -6.91 -4.42
CA ASP A 28 15.34 -7.91 -3.49
C ASP A 28 14.40 -9.12 -3.34
N PHE A 29 13.12 -8.93 -3.58
CA PHE A 29 12.07 -9.95 -3.49
C PHE A 29 11.60 -10.47 -4.86
N ALA A 30 12.21 -10.05 -5.97
CA ALA A 30 11.74 -10.36 -7.32
C ALA A 30 11.60 -11.87 -7.60
N GLU A 31 12.43 -12.70 -6.98
CA GLU A 31 12.36 -14.16 -7.07
C GLU A 31 10.96 -14.74 -6.75
N ILE A 32 10.25 -14.13 -5.78
CA ILE A 32 8.89 -14.54 -5.39
C ILE A 32 7.83 -13.61 -5.98
N LEU A 33 8.11 -12.30 -5.99
CA LEU A 33 7.11 -11.27 -6.24
C LEU A 33 6.92 -10.96 -7.74
N ALA A 34 7.88 -11.28 -8.60
CA ALA A 34 7.79 -11.02 -10.03
C ALA A 34 7.48 -12.29 -10.82
N GLY A 35 6.91 -12.13 -12.03
CA GLY A 35 6.68 -13.22 -12.99
C GLY A 35 5.38 -13.06 -13.78
N ASP A 36 5.00 -14.12 -14.50
CA ASP A 36 3.79 -14.14 -15.33
C ASP A 36 2.50 -14.16 -14.48
N GLU A 37 2.54 -14.85 -13.35
CA GLU A 37 1.44 -14.91 -12.37
C GLU A 37 1.95 -14.49 -10.98
N PRO A 38 2.27 -13.20 -10.79
CA PRO A 38 2.81 -12.73 -9.52
C PRO A 38 1.72 -12.68 -8.44
N PRO A 39 2.08 -12.92 -7.16
CA PRO A 39 1.16 -12.71 -6.06
C PRO A 39 0.77 -11.23 -5.96
N LEU A 40 -0.38 -10.96 -5.32
CA LEU A 40 -0.81 -9.59 -5.07
C LEU A 40 0.05 -8.97 -3.95
N ILE A 41 0.95 -8.06 -4.34
CA ILE A 41 1.81 -7.33 -3.42
C ILE A 41 1.01 -6.19 -2.80
N VAL A 42 1.14 -6.03 -1.48
CA VAL A 42 0.48 -4.99 -0.70
C VAL A 42 1.50 -4.25 0.18
N GLY A 43 1.05 -3.44 1.12
CA GLY A 43 1.94 -2.85 2.13
C GLY A 43 2.95 -1.85 1.56
N GLY A 44 4.14 -1.85 2.14
CA GLY A 44 5.21 -0.89 1.83
C GLY A 44 5.84 -1.10 0.46
N GLN A 45 6.11 -2.35 0.08
CA GLN A 45 6.73 -2.65 -1.21
C GLN A 45 5.81 -2.32 -2.40
N ALA A 46 4.49 -2.44 -2.23
CA ALA A 46 3.55 -2.00 -3.27
C ALA A 46 3.63 -0.48 -3.53
N VAL A 47 3.79 0.33 -2.47
CA VAL A 47 4.01 1.78 -2.62
C VAL A 47 5.36 2.07 -3.28
N ASN A 48 6.40 1.33 -2.91
CA ASN A 48 7.74 1.47 -3.50
C ASN A 48 7.76 1.15 -5.00
N LEU A 49 7.03 0.12 -5.44
CA LEU A 49 6.88 -0.22 -6.87
C LEU A 49 6.27 0.94 -7.66
N TRP A 50 5.18 1.54 -7.16
CA TRP A 50 4.59 2.71 -7.81
C TRP A 50 5.51 3.92 -7.79
N ALA A 51 6.31 4.09 -6.73
CA ALA A 51 7.29 5.15 -6.66
C ALA A 51 8.41 4.97 -7.70
N GLU A 52 8.89 3.75 -7.94
CA GLU A 52 9.88 3.46 -9.01
C GLU A 52 9.34 3.83 -10.40
N ILE A 53 8.06 3.52 -10.70
CA ILE A 53 7.42 3.85 -11.98
C ILE A 53 7.39 5.37 -12.21
N TYR A 54 7.10 6.16 -11.18
CA TYR A 54 6.88 7.61 -11.33
C TYR A 54 8.07 8.47 -10.88
N ALA A 55 9.17 7.89 -10.37
CA ALA A 55 10.32 8.63 -9.85
C ALA A 55 10.89 9.62 -10.87
N SER A 56 11.10 9.18 -12.12
CA SER A 56 11.64 10.03 -13.18
C SER A 56 10.74 11.20 -13.59
N GLN A 57 9.46 11.16 -13.19
CA GLN A 57 8.45 12.17 -13.52
C GLN A 57 8.23 13.20 -12.40
N SER A 58 8.81 12.98 -11.22
CA SER A 58 8.58 13.83 -10.04
C SER A 58 9.84 14.01 -9.19
N PRO A 59 10.52 15.16 -9.29
CA PRO A 59 11.65 15.48 -8.41
C PRO A 59 11.27 15.47 -6.92
N THR A 60 10.01 15.77 -6.59
CA THR A 60 9.52 15.72 -5.21
C THR A 60 9.36 14.30 -4.70
N LEU A 61 9.14 13.32 -5.58
CA LEU A 61 9.10 11.91 -5.22
C LEU A 61 10.51 11.36 -4.99
N GLU A 62 11.51 11.83 -5.73
CA GLU A 62 12.91 11.42 -5.58
C GLU A 62 13.48 11.69 -4.18
N VAL A 63 12.97 12.68 -3.44
CA VAL A 63 13.41 12.93 -2.05
C VAL A 63 13.12 11.76 -1.10
N TYR A 64 12.25 10.86 -1.50
CA TYR A 64 11.93 9.64 -0.75
C TYR A 64 12.80 8.44 -1.13
N ALA A 65 13.68 8.58 -2.13
CA ALA A 65 14.61 7.50 -2.49
C ALA A 65 15.67 7.25 -1.39
N PRO A 66 16.17 6.03 -1.22
CA PRO A 66 15.77 4.83 -1.93
C PRO A 66 14.38 4.34 -1.49
N PHE A 67 13.62 3.77 -2.43
CA PHE A 67 12.28 3.23 -2.17
C PHE A 67 12.39 1.85 -1.54
N THR A 68 12.40 1.82 -0.21
CA THR A 68 12.68 0.62 0.58
C THR A 68 11.67 0.39 1.70
N SER A 69 11.49 -0.86 2.07
CA SER A 69 10.80 -1.34 3.25
C SER A 69 11.63 -2.43 3.93
N ALA A 70 11.36 -2.75 5.19
CA ALA A 70 12.08 -3.81 5.89
C ALA A 70 11.74 -5.20 5.35
N ASP A 71 10.46 -5.41 5.03
CA ASP A 71 9.82 -6.64 4.60
C ASP A 71 8.98 -6.43 3.35
N ALA A 72 8.37 -7.50 2.88
CA ALA A 72 7.33 -7.45 1.86
C ALA A 72 6.05 -8.12 2.36
N ASP A 73 4.91 -7.56 1.95
CA ASP A 73 3.59 -8.08 2.25
C ASP A 73 2.91 -8.56 0.97
N ILE A 74 2.27 -9.72 1.00
CA ILE A 74 1.39 -10.20 -0.05
C ILE A 74 0.00 -10.54 0.50
N TYR A 75 -1.02 -10.25 -0.28
CA TYR A 75 -2.37 -10.71 0.05
C TYR A 75 -2.59 -12.14 -0.44
N GLY A 76 -3.04 -13.02 0.47
CA GLY A 76 -3.26 -14.40 0.09
C GLY A 76 -3.65 -15.33 1.23
N THR A 77 -3.61 -16.62 0.93
CA THR A 77 -3.99 -17.70 1.83
C THR A 77 -2.78 -18.53 2.26
N ARG A 78 -2.95 -19.41 3.26
CA ARG A 78 -1.93 -20.41 3.63
C ARG A 78 -1.53 -21.29 2.44
N ALA A 79 -2.49 -21.70 1.60
CA ALA A 79 -2.20 -22.50 0.41
C ALA A 79 -1.31 -21.76 -0.60
N LEU A 80 -1.52 -20.45 -0.78
CA LEU A 80 -0.64 -19.64 -1.60
C LEU A 80 0.77 -19.58 -0.99
N ALA A 81 0.87 -19.36 0.33
CA ALA A 81 2.15 -19.34 1.05
C ALA A 81 2.96 -20.63 0.83
N GLU A 82 2.33 -21.78 1.03
CA GLU A 82 2.96 -23.10 0.80
C GLU A 82 3.44 -23.25 -0.65
N THR A 83 2.61 -22.84 -1.61
CA THR A 83 2.93 -22.93 -3.03
C THR A 83 4.15 -22.09 -3.39
N LEU A 84 4.17 -20.83 -2.93
CA LEU A 84 5.28 -19.90 -3.17
C LEU A 84 6.58 -20.39 -2.51
N ALA A 85 6.50 -20.80 -1.24
CA ALA A 85 7.63 -21.33 -0.50
C ALA A 85 8.23 -22.55 -1.19
N LYS A 86 7.40 -23.53 -1.55
CA LYS A 86 7.83 -24.75 -2.24
C LYS A 86 8.46 -24.47 -3.60
N ARG A 87 7.85 -23.57 -4.40
CA ARG A 87 8.36 -23.19 -5.72
C ARG A 87 9.76 -22.57 -5.66
N ASN A 88 10.01 -21.76 -4.64
CA ASN A 88 11.24 -20.95 -4.53
C ASN A 88 12.25 -21.51 -3.51
N GLY A 89 11.93 -22.63 -2.84
CA GLY A 89 12.82 -23.22 -1.83
C GLY A 89 12.94 -22.38 -0.54
N TRP A 90 11.90 -21.59 -0.22
CA TRP A 90 11.82 -20.81 1.01
C TRP A 90 11.16 -21.61 2.14
N GLU A 91 11.42 -21.24 3.37
CA GLU A 91 10.72 -21.77 4.53
C GLU A 91 9.35 -21.09 4.67
N CYS A 92 8.34 -21.84 5.12
CA CYS A 92 6.99 -21.33 5.38
C CYS A 92 6.60 -21.61 6.84
N HIS A 93 6.38 -20.54 7.58
CA HIS A 93 5.98 -20.59 8.98
C HIS A 93 4.55 -20.06 9.13
N PHE A 94 3.61 -20.92 9.55
CA PHE A 94 2.24 -20.47 9.79
C PHE A 94 2.09 -19.75 11.12
N THR A 95 1.34 -18.66 11.10
CA THR A 95 0.94 -17.97 12.33
C THR A 95 -0.32 -18.63 12.88
N ASN A 96 -0.38 -18.74 14.21
CA ASN A 96 -1.54 -19.27 14.92
C ASN A 96 -2.20 -18.19 15.80
N ASP A 97 -1.81 -16.93 15.66
CA ASP A 97 -2.42 -15.82 16.37
C ASP A 97 -3.74 -15.44 15.68
N PRO A 98 -4.91 -15.64 16.32
CA PRO A 98 -6.20 -15.32 15.73
C PRO A 98 -6.43 -13.80 15.56
N HIS A 99 -5.58 -12.97 16.14
CA HIS A 99 -5.63 -11.50 16.04
C HIS A 99 -4.66 -10.95 15.01
N SER A 100 -3.86 -11.80 14.37
CA SER A 100 -2.93 -11.41 13.31
C SER A 100 -3.58 -11.54 11.94
N ALA A 101 -3.45 -10.50 11.12
CA ALA A 101 -3.80 -10.58 9.70
C ALA A 101 -2.82 -11.49 8.92
N ALA A 102 -1.60 -11.68 9.43
CA ALA A 102 -0.62 -12.58 8.84
C ALA A 102 -1.01 -14.03 9.09
N VAL A 103 -1.19 -14.81 8.03
CA VAL A 103 -1.48 -16.25 8.06
C VAL A 103 -0.24 -17.11 7.92
N ALA A 104 0.82 -16.55 7.32
CA ALA A 104 2.12 -17.19 7.19
C ALA A 104 3.23 -16.15 7.02
N ILE A 105 4.46 -16.56 7.35
CA ILE A 105 5.69 -15.83 7.08
C ILE A 105 6.57 -16.72 6.22
N LEU A 106 6.98 -16.24 5.05
CA LEU A 106 7.96 -16.88 4.20
C LEU A 106 9.34 -16.33 4.54
N VAL A 107 10.31 -17.21 4.71
CA VAL A 107 11.67 -16.85 5.08
C VAL A 107 12.64 -17.44 4.07
N LYS A 108 13.47 -16.60 3.44
CA LYS A 108 14.53 -17.07 2.55
C LYS A 108 15.64 -17.73 3.38
N PRO A 109 15.98 -19.00 3.12
CA PRO A 109 17.12 -19.63 3.78
C PRO A 109 18.41 -18.86 3.47
N THR A 110 19.09 -18.39 4.51
CA THR A 110 20.33 -17.63 4.35
C THR A 110 21.54 -18.53 4.43
N ARG A 111 22.54 -18.22 3.61
CA ARG A 111 23.90 -18.80 3.73
C ARG A 111 24.82 -17.73 4.29
N ASN A 112 25.62 -18.08 5.32
CA ASN A 112 26.73 -17.25 5.80
C ASN A 112 26.41 -15.79 6.20
N ASN A 113 25.58 -15.58 7.21
CA ASN A 113 25.27 -14.25 7.79
C ASN A 113 24.68 -13.21 6.81
N GLU A 114 24.13 -13.63 5.68
CA GLU A 114 23.34 -12.72 4.85
C GLU A 114 22.08 -12.29 5.60
N PRO A 115 21.63 -11.04 5.44
CA PRO A 115 20.39 -10.57 6.05
C PRO A 115 19.20 -11.38 5.51
N THR A 116 18.38 -11.88 6.41
CA THR A 116 17.19 -12.66 6.08
C THR A 116 16.18 -11.81 5.28
N LEU A 117 15.59 -12.38 4.24
CA LEU A 117 14.43 -11.82 3.56
C LEU A 117 13.17 -12.47 4.11
N THR A 118 12.19 -11.66 4.45
CA THR A 118 10.90 -12.13 4.95
C THR A 118 9.75 -11.57 4.12
N ILE A 119 8.74 -12.40 3.89
CA ILE A 119 7.48 -11.99 3.25
C ILE A 119 6.34 -12.41 4.17
N GLU A 120 5.51 -11.45 4.56
CA GLU A 120 4.28 -11.74 5.29
C GLU A 120 3.14 -12.04 4.31
N VAL A 121 2.42 -13.12 4.56
CA VAL A 121 1.22 -13.47 3.79
C VAL A 121 0.00 -13.08 4.62
N LEU A 122 -0.73 -12.07 4.15
CA LEU A 122 -1.86 -11.46 4.85
C LEU A 122 -3.17 -11.92 4.20
N ASN A 123 -4.14 -12.36 5.01
CA ASN A 123 -5.48 -12.69 4.53
C ASN A 123 -6.47 -11.51 4.69
N GLU A 124 -6.04 -10.46 5.34
CA GLU A 124 -6.82 -9.24 5.55
C GLU A 124 -5.88 -8.03 5.49
N ILE A 125 -6.31 -6.95 4.86
CA ILE A 125 -5.58 -5.68 4.80
C ILE A 125 -6.43 -4.62 5.50
N ASN A 126 -5.86 -4.01 6.51
CA ASN A 126 -6.52 -3.03 7.33
C ASN A 126 -7.12 -1.88 6.49
N GLY A 127 -8.42 -1.64 6.64
CA GLY A 127 -9.16 -0.60 5.91
C GLY A 127 -9.52 -0.93 4.46
N LEU A 128 -9.18 -2.12 3.94
CA LEU A 128 -9.55 -2.56 2.60
C LEU A 128 -10.63 -3.63 2.63
N THR A 129 -11.46 -3.62 1.61
CA THR A 129 -12.43 -4.67 1.31
C THR A 129 -11.91 -5.60 0.22
N GLU A 130 -12.54 -6.74 0.03
CA GLU A 130 -12.24 -7.65 -1.09
C GLU A 130 -12.41 -6.96 -2.45
N ASN A 131 -13.40 -6.07 -2.58
CA ASN A 131 -13.59 -5.28 -3.81
C ASN A 131 -12.41 -4.33 -4.07
N ASP A 132 -11.83 -3.72 -3.05
CA ASP A 132 -10.63 -2.90 -3.19
C ASP A 132 -9.45 -3.73 -3.73
N LEU A 133 -9.26 -4.95 -3.19
CA LEU A 133 -8.17 -5.84 -3.60
C LEU A 133 -8.36 -6.41 -5.01
N ASN A 134 -9.61 -6.55 -5.46
CA ASN A 134 -9.93 -6.94 -6.83
C ASN A 134 -9.59 -5.84 -7.86
N MET A 135 -9.42 -4.58 -7.44
CA MET A 135 -8.92 -3.49 -8.28
C MET A 135 -7.39 -3.48 -8.39
N SER A 136 -6.80 -4.66 -8.50
CA SER A 136 -5.36 -4.82 -8.70
C SER A 136 -4.99 -4.73 -10.19
N THR A 137 -3.78 -4.29 -10.48
CA THR A 137 -3.22 -4.17 -11.82
C THR A 137 -1.86 -4.85 -11.93
N MET A 138 -1.55 -5.28 -13.14
CA MET A 138 -0.19 -5.68 -13.50
C MET A 138 0.60 -4.44 -13.84
N ILE A 139 1.80 -4.33 -13.30
CA ILE A 139 2.76 -3.28 -13.62
C ILE A 139 4.05 -3.91 -14.12
N GLU A 140 4.71 -3.23 -15.04
CA GLU A 140 6.01 -3.63 -15.58
C GLU A 140 7.03 -2.55 -15.22
N LEU A 141 8.16 -2.95 -14.63
CA LEU A 141 9.27 -2.06 -14.37
C LEU A 141 10.19 -1.98 -15.59
N GLU A 142 11.06 -0.97 -15.64
CA GLU A 142 12.02 -0.75 -16.73
C GLU A 142 12.92 -1.97 -17.02
N ASN A 143 13.16 -2.83 -16.05
CA ASN A 143 13.91 -4.07 -16.20
C ASN A 143 13.10 -5.23 -16.80
N GLY A 144 11.84 -5.01 -17.18
CA GLY A 144 10.92 -6.01 -17.72
C GLY A 144 10.29 -6.94 -16.67
N ALA A 145 10.47 -6.69 -15.38
CA ALA A 145 9.84 -7.48 -14.33
C ALA A 145 8.37 -7.08 -14.16
N HIS A 146 7.48 -8.07 -14.17
CA HIS A 146 6.06 -7.87 -13.96
C HIS A 146 5.68 -8.14 -12.50
N TYR A 147 4.89 -7.24 -11.93
CA TYR A 147 4.36 -7.33 -10.56
C TYR A 147 2.86 -7.08 -10.55
N ARG A 148 2.19 -7.62 -9.56
CA ARG A 148 0.76 -7.36 -9.34
C ARG A 148 0.56 -6.59 -8.05
N THR A 149 -0.12 -5.44 -8.11
CA THR A 149 -0.34 -4.56 -6.95
C THR A 149 -1.69 -3.86 -7.04
N PRO A 150 -2.32 -3.46 -5.93
CA PRO A 150 -3.46 -2.55 -5.95
C PRO A 150 -3.08 -1.20 -6.58
N SER A 151 -4.07 -0.49 -7.09
CA SER A 151 -3.85 0.88 -7.59
C SER A 151 -3.34 1.82 -6.48
N PRO A 152 -2.67 2.93 -6.83
CA PRO A 152 -2.23 3.93 -5.84
C PRO A 152 -3.36 4.44 -4.96
N LEU A 153 -4.59 4.51 -5.47
CA LEU A 153 -5.78 4.95 -4.72
C LEU A 153 -6.15 3.97 -3.59
N VAL A 154 -6.09 2.67 -3.88
CA VAL A 154 -6.36 1.61 -2.90
C VAL A 154 -5.27 1.57 -1.82
N LEU A 155 -4.00 1.68 -2.22
CA LEU A 155 -2.89 1.76 -1.28
C LEU A 155 -3.00 2.99 -0.38
N PHE A 156 -3.43 4.13 -0.93
CA PHE A 156 -3.64 5.36 -0.16
C PHE A 156 -4.73 5.19 0.90
N LYS A 157 -5.86 4.57 0.54
CA LYS A 157 -6.92 4.21 1.49
C LYS A 157 -6.38 3.41 2.67
N ALA A 158 -5.61 2.35 2.40
CA ALA A 158 -5.01 1.52 3.45
C ALA A 158 -4.05 2.33 4.34
N LYS A 159 -3.18 3.16 3.75
CA LYS A 159 -2.24 3.98 4.53
C LYS A 159 -2.92 5.04 5.39
N LEU A 160 -3.93 5.74 4.86
CA LEU A 160 -4.72 6.69 5.64
C LEU A 160 -5.47 5.98 6.79
N TYR A 161 -6.01 4.79 6.54
CA TYR A 161 -6.70 4.02 7.58
C TYR A 161 -5.72 3.58 8.69
N ASN A 162 -4.52 3.12 8.34
CA ASN A 162 -3.47 2.76 9.30
C ASN A 162 -3.06 3.95 10.19
N LEU A 163 -2.94 5.15 9.62
CA LEU A 163 -2.57 6.36 10.38
C LEU A 163 -3.58 6.71 11.47
N VAL A 164 -4.82 6.25 11.36
CA VAL A 164 -5.87 6.49 12.35
C VAL A 164 -6.10 5.29 13.25
N SER A 165 -6.25 4.09 12.69
CA SER A 165 -6.56 2.88 13.44
C SER A 165 -5.41 2.38 14.30
N LEU A 166 -4.17 2.69 13.90
CA LEU A 166 -2.94 2.33 14.58
C LEU A 166 -2.22 3.55 15.17
N ALA A 167 -2.95 4.62 15.46
CA ALA A 167 -2.39 5.90 15.92
C ALA A 167 -1.57 5.80 17.24
N ASN A 168 -1.80 4.76 18.04
CA ASN A 168 -1.02 4.51 19.26
C ASN A 168 0.35 3.85 18.99
N MET A 169 0.64 3.49 17.75
CA MET A 169 1.91 2.92 17.32
C MET A 169 2.71 3.99 16.58
N ASP A 170 4.00 4.09 16.88
CA ASP A 170 4.91 4.92 16.07
C ASP A 170 5.12 4.24 14.71
N ARG A 171 4.56 4.85 13.66
CA ARG A 171 4.57 4.31 12.29
C ARG A 171 5.08 5.33 11.27
N PRO A 172 6.32 5.80 11.38
CA PRO A 172 6.89 6.81 10.48
C PRO A 172 6.87 6.35 9.01
N GLN A 173 6.95 5.04 8.79
CA GLN A 173 6.90 4.45 7.46
C GLN A 173 5.52 4.62 6.79
N ASP A 174 4.41 4.51 7.53
CA ASP A 174 3.09 4.73 6.96
C ASP A 174 2.87 6.21 6.60
N ILE A 175 3.39 7.14 7.41
CA ILE A 175 3.37 8.58 7.09
C ILE A 175 4.19 8.85 5.81
N ARG A 176 5.40 8.27 5.71
CA ARG A 176 6.25 8.37 4.52
C ARG A 176 5.53 7.85 3.29
N HIS A 177 4.94 6.67 3.37
CA HIS A 177 4.19 6.05 2.26
C HIS A 177 2.95 6.87 1.88
N ALA A 178 2.19 7.42 2.84
CA ALA A 178 1.07 8.30 2.55
C ALA A 178 1.52 9.55 1.77
N ARG A 179 2.64 10.18 2.18
CA ARG A 179 3.21 11.34 1.48
C ARG A 179 3.73 10.98 0.08
N MET A 180 4.33 9.80 -0.11
CA MET A 180 4.72 9.31 -1.43
C MET A 180 3.49 9.15 -2.33
N LEU A 181 2.41 8.55 -1.83
CA LEU A 181 1.17 8.37 -2.57
C LEU A 181 0.51 9.70 -2.94
N MET A 182 0.64 10.74 -2.10
CA MET A 182 0.22 12.11 -2.44
C MET A 182 0.95 12.67 -3.67
N GLN A 183 2.19 12.24 -3.95
CA GLN A 183 2.92 12.62 -5.16
C GLN A 183 2.62 11.69 -6.35
N ILE A 184 2.35 10.42 -6.09
CA ILE A 184 2.08 9.39 -7.11
C ILE A 184 0.69 9.57 -7.73
N ILE A 185 -0.34 9.83 -6.92
CA ILE A 185 -1.74 9.86 -7.37
C ILE A 185 -2.00 10.91 -8.45
N PRO A 186 -1.49 12.15 -8.38
CA PRO A 186 -1.64 13.11 -9.48
C PRO A 186 -1.03 12.64 -10.81
N LEU A 187 0.10 11.92 -10.76
CA LEU A 187 0.74 11.34 -11.94
C LEU A 187 -0.09 10.18 -12.49
N TYR A 188 -0.58 9.31 -11.62
CA TYR A 188 -1.50 8.22 -11.98
C TYR A 188 -2.77 8.76 -12.67
N PHE A 189 -3.39 9.81 -12.16
CA PHE A 189 -4.53 10.46 -12.82
C PHE A 189 -4.16 11.09 -14.15
N THR A 190 -2.96 11.63 -14.27
CA THR A 190 -2.46 12.19 -15.56
C THR A 190 -2.32 11.08 -16.61
N GLU A 191 -1.82 9.91 -16.20
CA GLU A 191 -1.74 8.73 -17.05
C GLU A 191 -3.13 8.22 -17.45
N LEU A 192 -4.07 8.05 -16.49
CA LEU A 192 -5.44 7.66 -16.81
C LEU A 192 -6.12 8.63 -17.79
N ALA A 193 -5.88 9.94 -17.66
CA ALA A 193 -6.39 10.92 -18.59
C ALA A 193 -5.75 10.79 -19.98
N ALA A 194 -4.48 10.40 -20.07
CA ALA A 194 -3.81 10.11 -21.33
C ALA A 194 -4.36 8.83 -21.98
N GLU A 195 -4.59 7.78 -21.18
CA GLU A 195 -5.21 6.53 -21.63
C GLU A 195 -6.62 6.76 -22.17
N HIS A 196 -7.40 7.61 -21.49
CA HIS A 196 -8.73 8.01 -21.97
C HIS A 196 -8.66 8.77 -23.30
N ARG A 197 -7.79 9.77 -23.43
CA ARG A 197 -7.61 10.52 -24.69
C ARG A 197 -7.17 9.62 -25.86
N ALA A 198 -6.40 8.57 -25.55
CA ALA A 198 -5.98 7.57 -26.53
C ALA A 198 -7.06 6.52 -26.84
N GLY A 199 -8.23 6.58 -26.18
CA GLY A 199 -9.33 5.62 -26.36
C GLY A 199 -9.08 4.24 -25.75
N ARG A 200 -8.06 4.09 -24.89
CA ARG A 200 -7.75 2.81 -24.24
C ARG A 200 -8.61 2.55 -23.01
N ILE A 201 -9.09 3.60 -22.34
CA ILE A 201 -10.10 3.49 -21.29
C ILE A 201 -11.31 4.39 -21.60
N SER A 202 -12.48 4.03 -21.10
CA SER A 202 -13.70 4.83 -21.23
C SER A 202 -13.73 6.03 -20.27
N GLU A 203 -14.56 7.05 -20.56
CA GLU A 203 -14.84 8.11 -19.60
C GLU A 203 -15.39 7.56 -18.28
N ALA A 204 -16.21 6.51 -18.33
CA ALA A 204 -16.74 5.86 -17.12
C ALA A 204 -15.64 5.25 -16.25
N ASN A 205 -14.59 4.68 -16.84
CA ASN A 205 -13.44 4.18 -16.07
C ASN A 205 -12.68 5.32 -15.37
N LEU A 206 -12.41 6.41 -16.11
CA LEU A 206 -11.75 7.59 -15.53
C LEU A 206 -12.58 8.23 -14.41
N LEU A 207 -13.89 8.42 -14.67
CA LEU A 207 -14.83 8.92 -13.65
C LEU A 207 -14.91 7.99 -12.44
N GLY A 208 -14.96 6.68 -12.66
CA GLY A 208 -14.94 5.68 -11.59
C GLY A 208 -13.72 5.80 -10.66
N ALA A 209 -12.53 6.01 -11.24
CA ALA A 209 -11.31 6.25 -10.46
C ALA A 209 -11.40 7.55 -9.64
N VAL A 210 -11.96 8.64 -10.22
CA VAL A 210 -12.16 9.91 -9.52
C VAL A 210 -13.17 9.76 -8.38
N LEU A 211 -14.29 9.08 -8.61
CA LEU A 211 -15.30 8.85 -7.57
C LEU A 211 -14.76 7.99 -6.43
N TYR A 212 -13.99 6.94 -6.74
CA TYR A 212 -13.32 6.13 -5.73
C TYR A 212 -12.34 6.97 -4.89
N ALA A 213 -11.51 7.82 -5.52
CA ALA A 213 -10.65 8.74 -4.80
C ALA A 213 -11.47 9.68 -3.89
N GLY A 214 -12.63 10.16 -4.38
CA GLY A 214 -13.59 10.95 -3.60
C GLY A 214 -14.08 10.21 -2.36
N GLU A 215 -14.51 8.97 -2.51
CA GLU A 215 -14.93 8.12 -1.37
C GLU A 215 -13.82 7.98 -0.32
N VAL A 216 -12.57 7.81 -0.77
CA VAL A 216 -11.42 7.69 0.13
C VAL A 216 -11.17 8.98 0.89
N VAL A 217 -11.07 10.14 0.19
CA VAL A 217 -10.68 11.41 0.83
C VAL A 217 -11.80 12.05 1.64
N LEU A 218 -13.06 11.74 1.35
CA LEU A 218 -14.21 12.23 2.11
C LEU A 218 -14.54 11.34 3.32
N ALA A 219 -13.92 10.17 3.44
CA ALA A 219 -14.11 9.29 4.58
C ALA A 219 -13.61 9.95 5.89
N PRO A 220 -14.30 9.75 7.04
CA PRO A 220 -13.91 10.37 8.31
C PRO A 220 -12.46 10.09 8.73
N PHE A 221 -11.94 8.88 8.44
CA PHE A 221 -10.55 8.53 8.76
C PHE A 221 -9.56 9.36 7.96
N ALA A 222 -9.86 9.68 6.68
CA ALA A 222 -8.97 10.46 5.83
C ALA A 222 -8.82 11.90 6.34
N GLY A 223 -9.93 12.55 6.72
CA GLY A 223 -9.91 13.87 7.33
C GLY A 223 -9.11 13.90 8.65
N ASN A 224 -9.22 12.84 9.46
CA ASN A 224 -8.44 12.72 10.70
C ASN A 224 -6.95 12.55 10.41
N ALA A 225 -6.58 11.63 9.52
CA ALA A 225 -5.18 11.44 9.09
C ALA A 225 -4.59 12.72 8.51
N ALA A 226 -5.33 13.41 7.65
CA ALA A 226 -4.88 14.65 7.01
C ALA A 226 -4.57 15.75 8.04
N ARG A 227 -5.46 16.00 8.99
CA ARG A 227 -5.25 16.99 10.05
C ARG A 227 -4.07 16.64 10.96
N SER A 228 -3.95 15.35 11.34
CA SER A 228 -2.88 14.89 12.25
C SER A 228 -1.49 14.92 11.61
N HIS A 229 -1.39 14.72 10.29
CA HIS A 229 -0.12 14.56 9.59
C HIS A 229 0.16 15.62 8.51
N GLY A 230 -0.69 16.64 8.39
CA GLY A 230 -0.51 17.75 7.45
C GLY A 230 -0.59 17.30 5.98
N LEU A 231 -1.53 16.39 5.64
CA LEU A 231 -1.74 15.95 4.27
C LEU A 231 -2.76 16.85 3.57
N ASP A 232 -2.43 17.36 2.39
CA ASP A 232 -3.30 18.22 1.60
C ASP A 232 -4.09 17.42 0.57
N LEU A 233 -5.23 16.85 1.00
CA LEU A 233 -6.02 15.92 0.19
C LEU A 233 -6.66 16.56 -1.07
N ASP A 234 -6.75 17.89 -1.17
CA ASP A 234 -7.27 18.57 -2.36
C ASP A 234 -6.21 18.69 -3.48
N GLU A 235 -4.93 18.40 -3.21
CA GLU A 235 -3.85 18.33 -4.19
C GLU A 235 -3.78 17.00 -4.96
N LEU A 236 -4.60 16.00 -4.59
CA LEU A 236 -4.60 14.69 -5.27
C LEU A 236 -5.03 14.74 -6.74
N PHE A 237 -5.82 15.73 -7.12
CA PHE A 237 -6.34 15.85 -8.48
C PHE A 237 -5.52 16.86 -9.29
N PRO A 238 -4.87 16.44 -10.40
CA PRO A 238 -4.06 17.33 -11.21
C PRO A 238 -4.91 18.45 -11.82
N LEU A 239 -4.37 19.67 -11.86
CA LEU A 239 -5.06 20.85 -12.37
C LEU A 239 -5.51 20.65 -13.84
N SER A 240 -4.70 19.96 -14.64
CA SER A 240 -5.04 19.65 -16.04
C SER A 240 -6.34 18.86 -16.16
N LEU A 241 -6.59 17.91 -15.25
CA LEU A 241 -7.82 17.11 -15.27
C LEU A 241 -9.04 17.93 -14.78
N ARG A 242 -8.81 18.85 -13.83
CA ARG A 242 -9.85 19.77 -13.32
C ARG A 242 -10.32 20.78 -14.36
N ILE A 243 -9.44 21.20 -15.28
CA ILE A 243 -9.72 22.27 -16.27
C ILE A 243 -10.05 21.69 -17.65
N SER A 244 -9.36 20.63 -18.07
CA SER A 244 -9.38 20.12 -19.44
C SER A 244 -9.82 18.65 -19.56
N GLY A 245 -10.25 18.03 -18.47
CA GLY A 245 -10.82 16.68 -18.48
C GLY A 245 -12.25 16.65 -19.07
N PRO A 246 -12.87 15.47 -19.23
CA PRO A 246 -14.28 15.35 -19.56
C PRO A 246 -15.15 16.11 -18.55
N LEU A 247 -16.28 16.68 -18.99
CA LEU A 247 -17.11 17.56 -18.16
C LEU A 247 -17.58 16.90 -16.86
N ASN A 248 -18.03 15.63 -16.93
CA ASN A 248 -18.48 14.91 -15.74
C ASN A 248 -17.34 14.69 -14.74
N VAL A 249 -16.12 14.45 -15.24
CA VAL A 249 -14.92 14.30 -14.40
C VAL A 249 -14.56 15.63 -13.73
N GLN A 250 -14.60 16.75 -14.46
CA GLN A 250 -14.36 18.08 -13.89
C GLN A 250 -15.36 18.42 -12.78
N ILE A 251 -16.66 18.17 -13.02
CA ILE A 251 -17.72 18.42 -12.03
C ILE A 251 -17.45 17.59 -10.78
N ALA A 252 -17.20 16.27 -10.91
CA ALA A 252 -16.94 15.39 -9.77
C ALA A 252 -15.72 15.85 -8.96
N ILE A 253 -14.59 16.16 -9.61
CA ILE A 253 -13.38 16.63 -8.92
C ILE A 253 -13.65 17.94 -8.17
N ASN A 254 -14.33 18.91 -8.79
CA ASN A 254 -14.59 20.19 -8.16
C ASN A 254 -15.50 20.05 -6.92
N GLU A 255 -16.50 19.17 -6.97
CA GLU A 255 -17.33 18.85 -5.82
C GLU A 255 -16.53 18.18 -4.71
N ILE A 256 -15.72 17.16 -5.03
CA ILE A 256 -14.87 16.46 -4.07
C ILE A 256 -13.90 17.46 -3.42
N CYS A 257 -13.20 18.28 -4.19
CA CYS A 257 -12.28 19.28 -3.66
C CYS A 257 -12.97 20.28 -2.73
N ARG A 258 -14.17 20.72 -3.07
CA ARG A 258 -14.96 21.62 -2.21
C ARG A 258 -15.27 20.98 -0.86
N GLU A 259 -15.77 19.74 -0.86
CA GLU A 259 -16.09 19.02 0.37
C GLU A 259 -14.84 18.70 1.21
N VAL A 260 -13.74 18.29 0.58
CA VAL A 260 -12.45 18.08 1.26
C VAL A 260 -11.99 19.35 1.98
N ARG A 261 -12.10 20.52 1.33
CA ARG A 261 -11.72 21.79 1.94
C ARG A 261 -12.58 22.13 3.16
N ILE A 262 -13.89 21.84 3.11
CA ILE A 262 -14.78 21.99 4.26
C ILE A 262 -14.33 21.07 5.41
N ILE A 263 -14.06 19.80 5.14
CA ILE A 263 -13.59 18.82 6.13
C ILE A 263 -12.25 19.27 6.77
N LEU A 264 -11.36 19.86 5.99
CA LEU A 264 -10.07 20.35 6.45
C LEU A 264 -10.12 21.76 7.08
N GLY A 265 -11.27 22.43 7.08
CA GLY A 265 -11.42 23.79 7.58
C GLY A 265 -10.73 24.85 6.74
N LYS A 266 -10.50 24.58 5.45
CA LYS A 266 -9.88 25.52 4.50
C LYS A 266 -10.94 26.44 3.86
N PRO A 267 -10.54 27.68 3.48
CA PRO A 267 -11.45 28.55 2.73
C PRO A 267 -11.82 27.90 1.38
N PRO A 268 -13.02 28.21 0.83
CA PRO A 268 -13.37 27.76 -0.51
C PRO A 268 -12.33 28.24 -1.53
N SER A 269 -12.04 27.40 -2.53
CA SER A 269 -11.22 27.84 -3.68
C SER A 269 -12.01 28.87 -4.47
N LEU A 270 -11.40 29.99 -4.79
CA LEU A 270 -11.92 30.99 -5.71
C LEU A 270 -12.08 30.41 -7.12
#